data_a3f5b39c73fb0151373015449da88df6
#
_entry.id   a3f5b39c73fb0151373015449da88df6
#
_cell.length_a   1.000
_cell.length_b   1.000
_cell.length_c   1.000
_cell.angle_alpha   90.00
_cell.angle_beta   90.00
_cell.angle_gamma   90.00
#
_symmetry.space_group_name_H-M   'P 1'
#
loop_
_entity.id
_entity.type
_entity.pdbx_description
1 polymer ?
#
loop_
_entity_poly.entity_id
_entity_poly.type
_entity_poly.pdbx_seq_one_letter_code
_entity_poly.pdbx_strand_id
1 'polypeptide(L)'
;MVMAKNTLATFATGVVAGSLLTILHRKLQETNESWMDHCHSSSGADDDDTWLALCHKERLARVRLPSQSSFRVTAVVVYTNASGAVAHVVGHNDEAVVLVNSICAERAAFLQLAATPRSKCHRVIGVYITSDAPEPITPGMLCREFMNSSPLTRPDTRVLMEGGGVRLELTLRELYPHPSPYLYLNADEQEAAGKRFQAAFDPERCFQTASTAQAWRGAVRAASGDGSRLHPISYGACVVFSDGSEATSCQWKALEYGCSLDATCQLVPTIVARRGRGVEPVVMCLADQYGVCHAPFSNGRALLVEHGCGELRILLADAEGNVCQLTAKELMPGMPAGIKDFLRDAKGVVG
;
A
#
# COMPACT_ATOMS: atom_id res chain seq x y z
N MET A 1 53.81 13.84 18.36
CA MET A 1 53.64 13.04 17.12
C MET A 1 52.65 11.92 17.41
N VAL A 2 51.42 12.28 17.73
CA VAL A 2 50.25 11.35 17.86
C VAL A 2 48.99 12.16 17.56
N MET A 3 48.71 12.44 16.29
CA MET A 3 47.42 12.93 15.80
C MET A 3 47.37 12.70 14.30
N ALA A 4 47.08 11.50 13.85
CA ALA A 4 46.69 11.21 12.49
C ALA A 4 46.31 9.72 12.30
N LYS A 5 45.45 9.14 13.14
CA LYS A 5 44.96 7.77 12.90
C LYS A 5 43.43 7.58 13.04
N ASN A 6 42.68 8.61 13.47
CA ASN A 6 41.22 8.44 13.71
C ASN A 6 40.30 8.98 12.59
N THR A 7 40.82 9.60 11.54
CA THR A 7 40.00 10.21 10.47
C THR A 7 39.73 9.28 9.29
N LEU A 8 40.43 8.15 9.20
CA LEU A 8 40.25 7.20 8.08
C LEU A 8 39.24 6.08 8.38
N ALA A 9 38.93 5.82 9.66
CA ALA A 9 37.97 4.77 10.05
C ALA A 9 36.50 5.21 9.86
N THR A 10 36.22 6.51 9.99
CA THR A 10 34.86 7.05 9.87
C THR A 10 34.40 7.19 8.41
N PHE A 11 35.33 7.33 7.47
CA PHE A 11 35.00 7.37 6.02
C PHE A 11 34.72 6.00 5.42
N ALA A 12 35.31 4.93 5.96
CA ALA A 12 35.14 3.57 5.44
C ALA A 12 33.79 2.97 5.82
N THR A 13 33.22 3.33 6.96
CA THR A 13 31.91 2.80 7.41
C THR A 13 30.71 3.45 6.70
N GLY A 14 30.80 4.72 6.36
CA GLY A 14 29.77 5.42 5.57
C GLY A 14 29.66 4.92 4.12
N VAL A 15 30.79 4.61 3.51
CA VAL A 15 30.84 4.10 2.12
C VAL A 15 30.36 2.64 2.03
N VAL A 16 30.55 1.83 3.07
CA VAL A 16 30.10 0.43 3.08
C VAL A 16 28.59 0.32 3.31
N ALA A 17 27.99 1.20 4.12
CA ALA A 17 26.53 1.21 4.33
C ALA A 17 25.75 1.68 3.08
N GLY A 18 26.24 2.72 2.41
CA GLY A 18 25.69 3.17 1.12
C GLY A 18 25.82 2.10 0.02
N SER A 19 26.95 1.37 -0.01
CA SER A 19 27.19 0.32 -0.99
C SER A 19 26.29 -0.90 -0.83
N LEU A 20 25.86 -1.26 0.39
CA LEU A 20 25.01 -2.44 0.62
C LEU A 20 23.53 -2.17 0.28
N LEU A 21 23.01 -0.97 0.58
CA LEU A 21 21.69 -0.55 0.13
C LEU A 21 21.63 -0.39 -1.40
N THR A 22 22.66 0.19 -1.98
CA THR A 22 22.83 0.28 -3.44
C THR A 22 22.96 -1.11 -4.07
N ILE A 23 23.65 -2.05 -3.42
CA ILE A 23 23.77 -3.44 -3.90
C ILE A 23 22.43 -4.20 -3.77
N LEU A 24 21.64 -4.00 -2.71
CA LEU A 24 20.29 -4.60 -2.61
C LEU A 24 19.32 -3.97 -3.62
N HIS A 25 19.35 -2.66 -3.76
CA HIS A 25 18.56 -1.95 -4.77
C HIS A 25 19.02 -2.33 -6.19
N ARG A 26 20.31 -2.44 -6.42
CA ARG A 26 20.89 -2.88 -7.67
C ARG A 26 20.63 -4.36 -7.96
N LYS A 27 20.66 -5.25 -6.97
CA LYS A 27 20.21 -6.65 -7.14
C LYS A 27 18.72 -6.76 -7.41
N LEU A 28 17.89 -5.91 -6.79
CA LEU A 28 16.45 -5.80 -7.12
C LEU A 28 16.24 -5.19 -8.52
N GLN A 29 17.09 -4.25 -8.95
CA GLN A 29 17.07 -3.72 -10.31
C GLN A 29 17.70 -4.69 -11.33
N GLU A 30 18.82 -5.32 -11.02
CA GLU A 30 19.48 -6.29 -11.91
C GLU A 30 18.65 -7.58 -12.09
N THR A 31 17.91 -8.01 -11.06
CA THR A 31 16.85 -9.02 -11.25
C THR A 31 15.70 -8.49 -12.09
N ASN A 32 15.40 -7.21 -12.09
CA ASN A 32 14.41 -6.60 -12.98
C ASN A 32 14.92 -6.42 -14.42
N GLU A 33 16.15 -5.93 -14.61
CA GLU A 33 16.72 -5.65 -15.95
C GLU A 33 17.05 -6.92 -16.72
N SER A 34 17.59 -7.95 -16.07
CA SER A 34 17.82 -9.28 -16.68
C SER A 34 16.55 -9.97 -17.19
N TRP A 35 15.37 -9.56 -16.69
CA TRP A 35 14.07 -10.11 -17.09
C TRP A 35 13.37 -9.29 -18.19
N MET A 36 13.70 -8.00 -18.35
CA MET A 36 13.13 -7.16 -19.42
C MET A 36 13.60 -7.60 -20.82
N ASP A 37 14.81 -8.13 -20.95
CA ASP A 37 15.36 -8.55 -22.24
C ASP A 37 14.75 -9.85 -22.80
N HIS A 38 14.00 -10.61 -21.99
CA HIS A 38 13.40 -11.89 -22.42
C HIS A 38 11.89 -11.84 -22.67
N CYS A 39 11.22 -10.73 -22.37
CA CYS A 39 9.75 -10.61 -22.47
C CYS A 39 9.25 -9.72 -23.64
N HIS A 40 10.13 -9.23 -24.51
CA HIS A 40 9.77 -8.37 -25.64
C HIS A 40 9.46 -9.10 -26.96
N SER A 41 9.05 -10.36 -26.91
CA SER A 41 8.63 -11.06 -28.13
C SER A 41 7.28 -11.77 -27.94
N SER A 42 6.20 -11.03 -28.07
CA SER A 42 4.90 -11.38 -28.67
C SER A 42 3.82 -10.41 -28.22
N SER A 43 3.18 -9.77 -29.17
CA SER A 43 1.93 -8.99 -29.22
C SER A 43 1.03 -9.06 -27.96
N GLY A 44 1.23 -8.15 -27.00
CA GLY A 44 0.41 -8.10 -25.78
C GLY A 44 -1.05 -7.64 -25.97
N ALA A 45 -1.42 -7.09 -27.14
CA ALA A 45 -2.75 -6.55 -27.37
C ALA A 45 -3.80 -7.65 -27.64
N ASP A 46 -3.45 -8.70 -28.37
CA ASP A 46 -4.38 -9.82 -28.68
C ASP A 46 -4.70 -10.64 -27.42
N ASP A 47 -3.76 -10.72 -26.47
CA ASP A 47 -3.97 -11.42 -25.20
C ASP A 47 -4.89 -10.64 -24.26
N ASP A 48 -4.80 -9.30 -24.23
CA ASP A 48 -5.63 -8.46 -23.34
C ASP A 48 -7.12 -8.58 -23.69
N ASP A 49 -7.47 -8.58 -24.98
CA ASP A 49 -8.85 -8.78 -25.44
C ASP A 49 -9.39 -10.15 -25.04
N THR A 50 -8.57 -11.17 -25.12
CA THR A 50 -8.92 -12.54 -24.70
C THR A 50 -9.22 -12.59 -23.20
N TRP A 51 -8.38 -11.99 -22.36
CA TRP A 51 -8.55 -11.99 -20.92
C TRP A 51 -9.73 -11.11 -20.46
N LEU A 52 -9.94 -9.97 -21.09
CA LEU A 52 -11.12 -9.14 -20.83
C LEU A 52 -12.41 -9.85 -21.27
N ALA A 53 -12.42 -10.50 -22.45
CA ALA A 53 -13.57 -11.28 -22.90
C ALA A 53 -13.89 -12.43 -21.94
N LEU A 54 -12.87 -13.13 -21.43
CA LEU A 54 -13.05 -14.14 -20.38
C LEU A 54 -13.64 -13.50 -19.11
N CYS A 55 -13.10 -12.38 -18.67
CA CYS A 55 -13.58 -11.67 -17.49
C CYS A 55 -15.05 -11.27 -17.60
N HIS A 56 -15.47 -10.73 -18.78
CA HIS A 56 -16.86 -10.42 -19.07
C HIS A 56 -17.75 -11.66 -19.08
N LYS A 57 -17.31 -12.73 -19.76
CA LYS A 57 -18.04 -14.00 -19.82
C LYS A 57 -18.33 -14.54 -18.42
N GLU A 58 -17.29 -14.63 -17.58
CA GLU A 58 -17.40 -15.13 -16.21
C GLU A 58 -18.30 -14.23 -15.35
N ARG A 59 -18.25 -12.90 -15.52
CA ARG A 59 -19.13 -11.96 -14.84
C ARG A 59 -20.60 -12.17 -15.21
N LEU A 60 -20.90 -12.33 -16.50
CA LEU A 60 -22.27 -12.50 -16.99
C LEU A 60 -22.83 -13.89 -16.70
N ALA A 61 -21.99 -14.92 -16.68
CA ALA A 61 -22.38 -16.29 -16.35
C ALA A 61 -22.74 -16.48 -14.85
N ARG A 62 -22.42 -15.49 -14.01
CA ARG A 62 -22.66 -15.57 -12.59
C ARG A 62 -24.15 -15.56 -12.26
N VAL A 63 -24.65 -16.68 -11.74
CA VAL A 63 -26.07 -16.87 -11.40
C VAL A 63 -26.48 -16.09 -10.16
N ARG A 64 -25.59 -16.04 -9.14
CA ARG A 64 -25.87 -15.33 -7.90
C ARG A 64 -25.30 -13.91 -7.95
N LEU A 65 -26.16 -12.93 -7.77
CA LEU A 65 -25.75 -11.54 -7.58
C LEU A 65 -25.24 -11.32 -6.13
N PRO A 66 -24.33 -10.38 -5.92
CA PRO A 66 -23.97 -9.92 -4.57
C PRO A 66 -25.20 -9.47 -3.80
N SER A 67 -25.34 -9.91 -2.54
CA SER A 67 -26.61 -9.89 -1.80
C SER A 67 -27.07 -8.48 -1.38
N GLN A 68 -26.15 -7.52 -1.29
CA GLN A 68 -26.44 -6.18 -0.82
C GLN A 68 -26.48 -5.15 -1.95
N SER A 69 -25.45 -5.16 -2.83
CA SER A 69 -25.33 -4.16 -3.90
C SER A 69 -25.94 -4.63 -5.21
N SER A 70 -26.09 -5.93 -5.41
CA SER A 70 -26.38 -6.55 -6.72
C SER A 70 -25.33 -6.20 -7.81
N PHE A 71 -24.20 -5.66 -7.41
CA PHE A 71 -23.12 -5.14 -8.27
C PHE A 71 -22.05 -6.21 -8.47
N ARG A 72 -21.90 -6.68 -9.70
CA ARG A 72 -20.93 -7.74 -10.04
C ARG A 72 -19.58 -7.14 -10.39
N VAL A 73 -18.53 -7.71 -9.81
CA VAL A 73 -17.15 -7.52 -10.22
C VAL A 73 -16.52 -8.88 -10.43
N THR A 74 -15.74 -9.00 -11.50
CA THR A 74 -14.93 -10.19 -11.77
C THR A 74 -13.50 -9.78 -12.02
N ALA A 75 -12.56 -10.54 -11.48
CA ALA A 75 -11.13 -10.39 -11.71
C ALA A 75 -10.56 -11.69 -12.28
N VAL A 76 -9.75 -11.57 -13.33
CA VAL A 76 -8.93 -12.64 -13.89
C VAL A 76 -7.47 -12.31 -13.60
N VAL A 77 -6.79 -13.18 -12.88
CA VAL A 77 -5.34 -13.06 -12.61
C VAL A 77 -4.62 -14.03 -13.51
N VAL A 78 -3.81 -13.49 -14.42
CA VAL A 78 -3.02 -14.25 -15.38
C VAL A 78 -1.58 -14.37 -14.88
N TYR A 79 -1.05 -15.57 -14.89
CA TYR A 79 0.28 -15.87 -14.36
C TYR A 79 1.03 -16.88 -15.25
N THR A 80 2.34 -16.89 -15.13
CA THR A 80 3.20 -17.93 -15.71
C THR A 80 3.61 -18.96 -14.68
N ASN A 81 3.81 -20.20 -15.12
CA ASN A 81 4.47 -21.22 -14.32
C ASN A 81 6.00 -21.22 -14.56
N ALA A 82 6.72 -22.11 -13.88
CA ALA A 82 8.18 -22.23 -14.02
C ALA A 82 8.65 -22.62 -15.44
N SER A 83 7.76 -23.19 -16.27
CA SER A 83 8.08 -23.52 -17.68
C SER A 83 7.73 -22.38 -18.64
N GLY A 84 7.21 -21.24 -18.14
CA GLY A 84 6.74 -20.12 -18.97
C GLY A 84 5.32 -20.32 -19.53
N ALA A 85 4.64 -21.43 -19.23
CA ALA A 85 3.27 -21.61 -19.69
C ALA A 85 2.31 -20.68 -18.95
N VAL A 86 1.39 -20.06 -19.70
CA VAL A 86 0.40 -19.11 -19.19
C VAL A 86 -0.81 -19.87 -18.63
N ALA A 87 -1.27 -19.44 -17.46
CA ALA A 87 -2.48 -19.92 -16.80
C ALA A 87 -3.21 -18.77 -16.11
N HIS A 88 -4.42 -19.02 -15.65
CA HIS A 88 -5.22 -17.99 -14.97
C HIS A 88 -6.04 -18.56 -13.81
N VAL A 89 -6.50 -17.68 -12.94
CA VAL A 89 -7.54 -17.92 -11.96
C VAL A 89 -8.59 -16.82 -12.06
N VAL A 90 -9.81 -17.12 -11.64
CA VAL A 90 -10.94 -16.19 -11.70
C VAL A 90 -11.48 -15.95 -10.31
N GLY A 91 -11.72 -14.71 -9.95
CA GLY A 91 -12.37 -14.33 -8.70
C GLY A 91 -13.59 -13.46 -8.93
N HIS A 92 -14.56 -13.60 -8.04
CA HIS A 92 -15.78 -12.79 -8.04
C HIS A 92 -15.93 -12.11 -6.68
N ASN A 93 -16.53 -10.92 -6.65
CA ASN A 93 -16.90 -10.33 -5.37
C ASN A 93 -18.05 -11.12 -4.73
N ASP A 94 -18.02 -11.25 -3.42
CA ASP A 94 -19.14 -11.79 -2.63
C ASP A 94 -19.36 -10.93 -1.40
N GLU A 95 -20.63 -10.76 -1.03
CA GLU A 95 -21.04 -9.84 0.03
C GLU A 95 -21.66 -10.59 1.18
N ALA A 96 -21.03 -10.47 2.33
CA ALA A 96 -21.54 -10.98 3.59
C ALA A 96 -22.55 -9.99 4.19
N VAL A 97 -23.46 -10.48 5.05
CA VAL A 97 -24.38 -9.62 5.81
C VAL A 97 -23.62 -8.58 6.63
N VAL A 98 -22.49 -8.95 7.21
CA VAL A 98 -21.54 -8.04 7.84
C VAL A 98 -20.52 -7.60 6.80
N LEU A 99 -20.62 -6.37 6.33
CA LEU A 99 -19.86 -5.86 5.17
C LEU A 99 -18.35 -6.06 5.26
N VAL A 100 -17.76 -5.94 6.45
CA VAL A 100 -16.32 -6.14 6.67
C VAL A 100 -15.84 -7.55 6.27
N ASN A 101 -16.74 -8.54 6.26
CA ASN A 101 -16.46 -9.91 5.86
C ASN A 101 -16.64 -10.16 4.34
N SER A 102 -17.04 -9.13 3.60
CA SER A 102 -17.18 -9.22 2.15
C SER A 102 -15.81 -9.33 1.47
N ILE A 103 -15.77 -10.03 0.34
CA ILE A 103 -14.56 -10.21 -0.43
C ILE A 103 -14.70 -9.59 -1.82
N CYS A 104 -13.73 -8.79 -2.23
CA CYS A 104 -13.66 -8.26 -3.59
C CYS A 104 -13.15 -9.32 -4.56
N ALA A 105 -13.47 -9.17 -5.83
CA ALA A 105 -13.09 -10.09 -6.90
C ALA A 105 -11.58 -10.33 -6.97
N GLU A 106 -10.79 -9.28 -6.82
CA GLU A 106 -9.33 -9.35 -6.87
C GLU A 106 -8.78 -10.21 -5.72
N ARG A 107 -9.24 -9.98 -4.49
CA ARG A 107 -8.82 -10.80 -3.34
C ARG A 107 -9.27 -12.25 -3.50
N ALA A 108 -10.47 -12.48 -4.02
CA ALA A 108 -10.96 -13.84 -4.29
C ALA A 108 -10.08 -14.56 -5.32
N ALA A 109 -9.68 -13.89 -6.42
CA ALA A 109 -8.76 -14.43 -7.41
C ALA A 109 -7.37 -14.73 -6.82
N PHE A 110 -6.82 -13.81 -6.03
CA PHE A 110 -5.52 -14.00 -5.39
C PHE A 110 -5.52 -15.11 -4.32
N LEU A 111 -6.63 -15.35 -3.65
CA LEU A 111 -6.77 -16.52 -2.75
C LEU A 111 -6.74 -17.83 -3.53
N GLN A 112 -7.37 -17.90 -4.70
CA GLN A 112 -7.27 -19.07 -5.58
C GLN A 112 -5.84 -19.26 -6.10
N LEU A 113 -5.17 -18.16 -6.47
CA LEU A 113 -3.77 -18.18 -6.86
C LEU A 113 -2.89 -18.71 -5.72
N ALA A 114 -3.11 -18.26 -4.48
CA ALA A 114 -2.37 -18.71 -3.30
C ALA A 114 -2.61 -20.20 -2.99
N ALA A 115 -3.78 -20.73 -3.32
CA ALA A 115 -4.09 -22.17 -3.21
C ALA A 115 -3.45 -23.03 -4.31
N THR A 116 -2.96 -22.40 -5.39
CA THR A 116 -2.28 -23.11 -6.48
C THR A 116 -0.88 -23.53 -6.03
N PRO A 117 -0.44 -24.78 -6.27
CA PRO A 117 0.89 -25.22 -5.86
C PRO A 117 2.00 -24.32 -6.41
N ARG A 118 2.97 -23.96 -5.57
CA ARG A 118 4.09 -23.06 -5.95
C ARG A 118 4.85 -23.53 -7.19
N SER A 119 4.97 -24.84 -7.42
CA SER A 119 5.57 -25.40 -8.63
C SER A 119 4.81 -25.04 -9.92
N LYS A 120 3.55 -24.59 -9.80
CA LYS A 120 2.70 -24.18 -10.93
C LYS A 120 2.58 -22.67 -11.10
N CYS A 121 3.10 -21.87 -10.16
CA CYS A 121 3.02 -20.42 -10.18
C CYS A 121 4.41 -19.82 -10.06
N HIS A 122 4.77 -18.95 -10.99
CA HIS A 122 6.06 -18.25 -10.99
C HIS A 122 5.89 -16.74 -10.86
N ARG A 123 5.04 -16.13 -11.71
CA ARG A 123 4.84 -14.67 -11.75
C ARG A 123 3.44 -14.33 -12.25
N VAL A 124 2.80 -13.34 -11.63
CA VAL A 124 1.61 -12.68 -12.19
C VAL A 124 2.06 -11.74 -13.30
N ILE A 125 1.48 -11.89 -14.49
CA ILE A 125 1.76 -11.05 -15.67
C ILE A 125 0.70 -9.99 -15.91
N GLY A 126 -0.53 -10.18 -15.41
CA GLY A 126 -1.60 -9.20 -15.51
C GLY A 126 -2.80 -9.53 -14.61
N VAL A 127 -3.52 -8.49 -14.24
CA VAL A 127 -4.81 -8.57 -13.54
C VAL A 127 -5.85 -7.84 -14.38
N TYR A 128 -6.93 -8.52 -14.74
CA TYR A 128 -7.99 -8.01 -15.60
C TYR A 128 -9.27 -7.92 -14.79
N ILE A 129 -9.94 -6.76 -14.82
CA ILE A 129 -11.10 -6.50 -13.96
C ILE A 129 -12.24 -5.93 -14.83
N THR A 130 -13.41 -6.52 -14.69
CA THR A 130 -14.64 -5.98 -15.27
C THR A 130 -15.74 -5.88 -14.22
N SER A 131 -16.63 -4.91 -14.37
CA SER A 131 -17.72 -4.68 -13.44
C SER A 131 -19.02 -4.30 -14.16
N ASP A 132 -20.09 -4.18 -13.39
CA ASP A 132 -21.37 -3.64 -13.90
C ASP A 132 -21.38 -2.09 -13.97
N ALA A 133 -20.26 -1.42 -13.62
CA ALA A 133 -20.16 0.03 -13.75
C ALA A 133 -20.08 0.48 -15.22
N PRO A 134 -20.61 1.67 -15.55
CA PRO A 134 -20.47 2.26 -16.87
C PRO A 134 -19.07 2.77 -17.19
N GLU A 135 -18.17 2.81 -16.19
CA GLU A 135 -16.78 3.25 -16.30
C GLU A 135 -15.86 2.22 -15.65
N PRO A 136 -14.55 2.19 -16.02
CA PRO A 136 -13.58 1.36 -15.32
C PRO A 136 -13.52 1.74 -13.84
N ILE A 137 -13.61 0.74 -12.97
CA ILE A 137 -13.43 0.93 -11.53
C ILE A 137 -12.05 0.44 -11.10
N THR A 138 -11.39 1.22 -10.27
CA THR A 138 -10.11 0.79 -9.70
C THR A 138 -10.33 -0.09 -8.46
N PRO A 139 -9.41 -1.04 -8.20
CA PRO A 139 -9.44 -1.83 -6.98
C PRO A 139 -9.53 -0.96 -5.72
N GLY A 140 -10.27 -1.41 -4.73
CA GLY A 140 -10.28 -0.79 -3.41
C GLY A 140 -8.89 -0.84 -2.75
N MET A 141 -8.63 0.06 -1.79
CA MET A 141 -7.29 0.16 -1.17
C MET A 141 -6.83 -1.15 -0.54
N LEU A 142 -7.73 -1.87 0.12
CA LEU A 142 -7.42 -3.18 0.70
C LEU A 142 -7.04 -4.22 -0.36
N CYS A 143 -7.66 -4.17 -1.56
CA CYS A 143 -7.29 -5.04 -2.66
C CYS A 143 -5.90 -4.69 -3.22
N ARG A 144 -5.59 -3.39 -3.33
CA ARG A 144 -4.29 -2.91 -3.79
C ARG A 144 -3.15 -3.37 -2.86
N GLU A 145 -3.33 -3.23 -1.55
CA GLU A 145 -2.36 -3.72 -0.57
C GLU A 145 -2.23 -5.24 -0.62
N PHE A 146 -3.36 -5.95 -0.73
CA PHE A 146 -3.36 -7.41 -0.83
C PHE A 146 -2.62 -7.91 -2.08
N MET A 147 -2.84 -7.27 -3.24
CA MET A 147 -2.11 -7.57 -4.47
C MET A 147 -0.61 -7.29 -4.34
N ASN A 148 -0.23 -6.16 -3.73
CA ASN A 148 1.17 -5.82 -3.49
C ASN A 148 1.86 -6.78 -2.52
N SER A 149 1.15 -7.35 -1.57
CA SER A 149 1.73 -8.30 -0.60
C SER A 149 1.95 -9.70 -1.17
N SER A 150 1.44 -10.00 -2.36
CA SER A 150 1.68 -11.27 -3.02
C SER A 150 3.13 -11.39 -3.51
N PRO A 151 3.87 -12.45 -3.16
CA PRO A 151 5.24 -12.65 -3.65
C PRO A 151 5.32 -12.92 -5.17
N LEU A 152 4.17 -13.14 -5.82
CA LEU A 152 4.06 -13.39 -7.26
C LEU A 152 3.86 -12.12 -8.08
N THR A 153 3.55 -11.00 -7.45
CA THR A 153 3.41 -9.70 -8.12
C THR A 153 4.71 -8.90 -8.05
N ARG A 154 4.76 -7.84 -8.85
CA ARG A 154 5.85 -6.86 -8.88
C ARG A 154 5.24 -5.46 -8.99
N PRO A 155 5.99 -4.41 -8.68
CA PRO A 155 5.50 -3.03 -8.83
C PRO A 155 5.02 -2.69 -10.24
N ASP A 156 5.58 -3.33 -11.27
CA ASP A 156 5.23 -3.20 -12.68
C ASP A 156 4.12 -4.15 -13.15
N THR A 157 3.55 -4.98 -12.26
CA THR A 157 2.41 -5.84 -12.62
C THR A 157 1.25 -4.97 -13.11
N ARG A 158 0.78 -5.26 -14.33
CA ARG A 158 -0.30 -4.54 -15.01
C ARG A 158 -1.65 -4.88 -14.39
N VAL A 159 -2.49 -3.89 -14.23
CA VAL A 159 -3.89 -4.02 -13.84
C VAL A 159 -4.73 -3.31 -14.89
N LEU A 160 -5.47 -4.07 -15.69
CA LEU A 160 -6.33 -3.59 -16.76
C LEU A 160 -7.80 -3.68 -16.33
N MET A 161 -8.45 -2.54 -16.27
CA MET A 161 -9.84 -2.42 -15.86
C MET A 161 -10.70 -1.99 -17.04
N GLU A 162 -11.88 -2.59 -17.20
CA GLU A 162 -12.84 -2.20 -18.23
C GLU A 162 -14.25 -2.01 -17.66
N GLY A 163 -14.91 -0.92 -18.10
CA GLY A 163 -16.29 -0.60 -17.81
C GLY A 163 -16.88 0.27 -18.92
N GLY A 164 -18.09 -0.04 -19.37
CA GLY A 164 -18.78 0.72 -20.44
C GLY A 164 -18.02 0.80 -21.78
N GLY A 165 -17.13 -0.14 -22.06
CA GLY A 165 -16.28 -0.12 -23.26
C GLY A 165 -15.06 0.79 -23.17
N VAL A 166 -14.82 1.42 -21.99
CA VAL A 166 -13.63 2.22 -21.71
C VAL A 166 -12.64 1.36 -20.95
N ARG A 167 -11.34 1.49 -21.28
CA ARG A 167 -10.25 0.79 -20.61
C ARG A 167 -9.37 1.75 -19.83
N LEU A 168 -8.92 1.31 -18.66
CA LEU A 168 -7.92 1.97 -17.85
C LEU A 168 -6.85 0.94 -17.46
N GLU A 169 -5.61 1.22 -17.81
CA GLU A 169 -4.47 0.40 -17.44
C GLU A 169 -3.59 1.18 -16.45
N LEU A 170 -3.23 0.53 -15.36
CA LEU A 170 -2.30 1.04 -14.35
C LEU A 170 -1.42 -0.10 -13.86
N THR A 171 -0.25 0.23 -13.37
CA THR A 171 0.62 -0.71 -12.65
C THR A 171 0.26 -0.75 -11.16
N LEU A 172 0.70 -1.79 -10.46
CA LEU A 172 0.53 -1.84 -9.01
C LEU A 172 1.23 -0.68 -8.31
N ARG A 173 2.38 -0.21 -8.81
CA ARG A 173 3.09 0.97 -8.30
C ARG A 173 2.24 2.23 -8.39
N GLU A 174 1.55 2.42 -9.51
CA GLU A 174 0.66 3.56 -9.71
C GLU A 174 -0.60 3.47 -8.86
N LEU A 175 -1.14 2.25 -8.66
CA LEU A 175 -2.32 2.02 -7.84
C LEU A 175 -2.07 2.11 -6.33
N TYR A 176 -0.87 1.70 -5.88
CA TYR A 176 -0.50 1.67 -4.46
C TYR A 176 0.92 2.22 -4.27
N PRO A 177 1.10 3.55 -4.40
CA PRO A 177 2.39 4.18 -4.20
C PRO A 177 2.86 4.02 -2.75
N HIS A 178 4.17 4.00 -2.55
CA HIS A 178 4.81 3.87 -1.24
C HIS A 178 4.28 2.69 -0.40
N PRO A 179 4.39 1.44 -0.88
CA PRO A 179 4.13 0.27 -0.05
C PRO A 179 5.13 0.23 1.12
N SER A 180 4.86 -0.60 2.13
CA SER A 180 5.78 -0.76 3.25
C SER A 180 7.20 -1.10 2.76
N PRO A 181 8.25 -0.43 3.26
CA PRO A 181 9.64 -0.78 2.94
C PRO A 181 10.04 -2.17 3.46
N TYR A 182 9.23 -2.75 4.33
CA TYR A 182 9.43 -4.11 4.85
C TYR A 182 8.71 -5.19 4.04
N LEU A 183 8.05 -4.79 2.96
CA LEU A 183 7.37 -5.73 2.07
C LEU A 183 8.36 -6.79 1.56
N TYR A 184 7.97 -8.06 1.65
CA TYR A 184 8.78 -9.24 1.28
C TYR A 184 9.96 -9.58 2.20
N LEU A 185 10.20 -8.84 3.28
CA LEU A 185 11.21 -9.16 4.28
C LEU A 185 10.63 -10.10 5.34
N ASN A 186 11.40 -11.08 5.78
CA ASN A 186 11.05 -11.88 6.96
C ASN A 186 11.29 -11.07 8.25
N ALA A 187 10.90 -11.61 9.41
CA ALA A 187 10.96 -10.92 10.70
C ALA A 187 12.37 -10.40 11.04
N ASP A 188 13.39 -11.23 10.87
CA ASP A 188 14.78 -10.87 11.18
C ASP A 188 15.31 -9.80 10.20
N GLU A 189 14.93 -9.91 8.93
CA GLU A 189 15.29 -8.93 7.90
C GLU A 189 14.63 -7.56 8.14
N GLN A 190 13.37 -7.56 8.59
CA GLN A 190 12.66 -6.33 8.95
C GLN A 190 13.33 -5.61 10.11
N GLU A 191 13.64 -6.34 11.20
CA GLU A 191 14.37 -5.77 12.32
C GLU A 191 15.76 -5.24 11.92
N ALA A 192 16.49 -6.02 11.12
CA ALA A 192 17.80 -5.61 10.65
C ALA A 192 17.73 -4.35 9.76
N ALA A 193 16.70 -4.24 8.92
CA ALA A 193 16.48 -3.07 8.07
C ALA A 193 16.14 -1.84 8.93
N GLY A 194 15.24 -1.98 9.91
CA GLY A 194 14.88 -0.90 10.83
C GLY A 194 16.07 -0.40 11.65
N LYS A 195 16.87 -1.30 12.22
CA LYS A 195 18.09 -0.94 12.98
C LYS A 195 19.12 -0.21 12.11
N ARG A 196 19.28 -0.63 10.84
CA ARG A 196 20.16 0.08 9.89
C ARG A 196 19.67 1.49 9.60
N PHE A 197 18.36 1.63 9.35
CA PHE A 197 17.74 2.94 9.16
C PHE A 197 17.98 3.84 10.36
N GLN A 198 17.66 3.37 11.57
CA GLN A 198 17.84 4.12 12.81
C GLN A 198 19.29 4.60 13.02
N ALA A 199 20.27 3.77 12.68
CA ALA A 199 21.68 4.11 12.81
C ALA A 199 22.15 5.18 11.81
N ALA A 200 21.51 5.28 10.66
CA ALA A 200 21.87 6.21 9.59
C ALA A 200 21.00 7.49 9.57
N PHE A 201 19.86 7.47 10.25
CA PHE A 201 18.86 8.52 10.20
C PHE A 201 19.22 9.71 11.08
N ASP A 202 19.21 10.91 10.50
CA ASP A 202 19.41 12.18 11.18
C ASP A 202 18.11 13.00 11.19
N PRO A 203 17.36 13.00 12.31
CA PRO A 203 16.10 13.71 12.41
C PRO A 203 16.24 15.24 12.25
N GLU A 204 17.36 15.83 12.67
CA GLU A 204 17.58 17.28 12.60
C GLU A 204 17.74 17.73 11.15
N ARG A 205 18.35 16.88 10.33
CA ARG A 205 18.49 17.14 8.90
C ARG A 205 17.17 16.94 8.14
N CYS A 206 16.36 15.94 8.56
CA CYS A 206 15.16 15.54 7.83
C CYS A 206 13.93 16.42 8.13
N PHE A 207 13.80 16.92 9.37
CA PHE A 207 12.61 17.67 9.78
C PHE A 207 12.91 19.15 9.99
N GLN A 208 12.59 19.96 8.97
CA GLN A 208 12.90 21.38 8.95
C GLN A 208 11.89 22.25 9.70
N THR A 209 10.71 21.73 10.06
CA THR A 209 9.67 22.47 10.79
C THR A 209 9.36 21.82 12.13
N ALA A 210 8.95 22.65 13.10
CA ALA A 210 8.55 22.16 14.42
C ALA A 210 7.43 21.12 14.35
N SER A 211 6.43 21.32 13.47
CA SER A 211 5.29 20.43 13.32
C SER A 211 5.68 19.06 12.73
N THR A 212 6.58 19.01 11.74
CA THR A 212 7.06 17.76 11.16
C THR A 212 7.89 16.96 12.17
N ALA A 213 8.78 17.62 12.89
CA ALA A 213 9.56 16.99 13.96
C ALA A 213 8.67 16.51 15.12
N GLN A 214 7.62 17.28 15.46
CA GLN A 214 6.64 16.91 16.48
C GLN A 214 5.85 15.66 16.05
N ALA A 215 5.32 15.63 14.81
CA ALA A 215 4.58 14.50 14.27
C ALA A 215 5.42 13.21 14.28
N TRP A 216 6.67 13.29 13.85
CA TRP A 216 7.59 12.16 13.87
C TRP A 216 7.89 11.67 15.29
N ARG A 217 8.31 12.56 16.21
CA ARG A 217 8.59 12.18 17.59
C ARG A 217 7.38 11.59 18.29
N GLY A 218 6.18 12.15 18.04
CA GLY A 218 4.92 11.66 18.57
C GLY A 218 4.60 10.24 18.07
N ALA A 219 4.80 9.99 16.78
CA ALA A 219 4.58 8.67 16.17
C ALA A 219 5.56 7.61 16.71
N VAL A 220 6.86 7.91 16.75
CA VAL A 220 7.88 6.98 17.28
C VAL A 220 7.60 6.67 18.76
N ARG A 221 7.27 7.68 19.57
CA ARG A 221 6.88 7.49 20.97
C ARG A 221 5.64 6.60 21.10
N ALA A 222 4.63 6.81 20.25
CA ALA A 222 3.40 6.03 20.25
C ALA A 222 3.65 4.57 19.85
N ALA A 223 4.61 4.28 18.97
CA ALA A 223 4.96 2.93 18.56
C ALA A 223 5.36 2.03 19.76
N SER A 224 5.90 2.60 20.84
CA SER A 224 6.21 1.84 22.06
C SER A 224 4.98 1.28 22.78
N GLY A 225 3.78 1.80 22.48
CA GLY A 225 2.50 1.29 22.98
C GLY A 225 2.00 0.02 22.26
N ASP A 226 2.58 -0.32 21.10
CA ASP A 226 2.30 -1.56 20.37
C ASP A 226 3.06 -2.74 21.03
N GLY A 227 2.52 -3.26 22.11
CA GLY A 227 3.14 -4.33 22.91
C GLY A 227 2.96 -5.74 22.33
N SER A 228 2.41 -5.89 21.15
CA SER A 228 2.15 -7.20 20.56
C SER A 228 3.43 -7.89 20.09
N ARG A 229 3.54 -9.19 20.42
CA ARG A 229 4.66 -10.05 20.01
C ARG A 229 4.40 -10.78 18.68
N LEU A 230 3.25 -10.54 18.04
CA LEU A 230 2.86 -11.24 16.81
C LEU A 230 3.67 -10.79 15.59
N HIS A 231 4.23 -9.61 15.62
CA HIS A 231 4.98 -9.02 14.51
C HIS A 231 6.12 -8.17 15.08
N PRO A 232 7.34 -8.23 14.53
CA PRO A 232 8.52 -7.56 15.10
C PRO A 232 8.47 -6.04 15.00
N ILE A 233 7.68 -5.51 14.06
CA ILE A 233 7.57 -4.07 13.84
C ILE A 233 6.38 -3.52 14.60
N SER A 234 6.64 -2.53 15.45
CA SER A 234 5.66 -1.77 16.22
C SER A 234 5.36 -0.45 15.52
N TYR A 235 4.09 -0.09 15.34
CA TYR A 235 3.69 1.12 14.64
C TYR A 235 2.95 2.09 15.55
N GLY A 236 3.31 3.37 15.42
CA GLY A 236 2.60 4.48 16.05
C GLY A 236 2.30 5.58 15.04
N ALA A 237 1.22 6.29 15.25
CA ALA A 237 0.85 7.45 14.44
C ALA A 237 0.70 8.69 15.30
N CYS A 238 1.00 9.85 14.71
CA CYS A 238 0.80 11.16 15.33
C CYS A 238 0.31 12.14 14.26
N VAL A 239 -0.73 12.89 14.61
CA VAL A 239 -1.22 14.03 13.83
C VAL A 239 -1.02 15.31 14.63
N VAL A 240 -0.47 16.34 13.98
CA VAL A 240 -0.34 17.69 14.52
C VAL A 240 -1.39 18.58 13.90
N PHE A 241 -2.06 19.37 14.73
CA PHE A 241 -3.17 20.23 14.35
C PHE A 241 -2.76 21.71 14.20
N SER A 242 -3.65 22.49 13.60
CA SER A 242 -3.43 23.93 13.34
C SER A 242 -3.24 24.78 14.59
N ASP A 243 -3.72 24.32 15.74
CA ASP A 243 -3.52 24.96 17.06
C ASP A 243 -2.21 24.54 17.75
N GLY A 244 -1.35 23.74 17.08
CA GLY A 244 -0.10 23.23 17.62
C GLY A 244 -0.24 22.00 18.51
N SER A 245 -1.46 21.56 18.82
CA SER A 245 -1.70 20.34 19.58
C SER A 245 -1.44 19.09 18.74
N GLU A 246 -1.28 17.95 19.41
CA GLU A 246 -1.11 16.64 18.76
C GLU A 246 -2.11 15.61 19.29
N ALA A 247 -2.34 14.58 18.48
CA ALA A 247 -2.97 13.34 18.91
C ALA A 247 -2.13 12.15 18.43
N THR A 248 -2.04 11.13 19.25
CA THR A 248 -1.24 9.93 18.96
C THR A 248 -2.06 8.67 19.16
N SER A 249 -1.67 7.61 18.46
CA SER A 249 -2.21 6.26 18.62
C SER A 249 -1.12 5.23 18.29
N CYS A 250 -1.27 4.01 18.76
CA CYS A 250 -0.43 2.89 18.35
C CYS A 250 -1.28 1.83 17.65
N GLN A 251 -0.64 0.97 16.87
CA GLN A 251 -1.31 -0.16 16.27
C GLN A 251 -1.79 -1.13 17.37
N TRP A 252 -3.02 -1.57 17.27
CA TRP A 252 -3.56 -2.64 18.11
C TRP A 252 -3.56 -3.95 17.33
N LYS A 253 -2.67 -4.86 17.68
CA LYS A 253 -2.58 -6.19 17.06
C LYS A 253 -3.38 -7.18 17.85
N ALA A 254 -4.48 -7.65 17.27
CA ALA A 254 -5.27 -8.74 17.83
C ALA A 254 -4.66 -10.09 17.42
N LEU A 255 -4.91 -11.13 18.23
CA LEU A 255 -4.56 -12.51 17.87
C LEU A 255 -5.28 -12.96 16.59
N GLU A 256 -6.50 -12.52 16.42
CA GLU A 256 -7.24 -12.63 15.17
C GLU A 256 -6.87 -11.47 14.26
N TYR A 257 -6.12 -11.73 13.22
CA TYR A 257 -5.53 -10.71 12.34
C TYR A 257 -6.56 -9.74 11.76
N GLY A 258 -7.77 -10.22 11.42
CA GLY A 258 -8.85 -9.37 10.90
C GLY A 258 -9.36 -8.32 11.88
N CYS A 259 -9.09 -8.49 13.17
CA CYS A 259 -9.48 -7.57 14.24
C CYS A 259 -8.38 -6.58 14.63
N SER A 260 -7.21 -6.64 13.98
CA SER A 260 -6.12 -5.66 14.20
C SER A 260 -6.54 -4.28 13.69
N LEU A 261 -6.20 -3.24 14.47
CA LEU A 261 -6.52 -1.86 14.15
C LEU A 261 -5.23 -1.09 13.84
N ASP A 262 -5.15 -0.55 12.63
CA ASP A 262 -4.09 0.35 12.19
C ASP A 262 -4.07 1.64 13.05
N ALA A 263 -2.87 2.10 13.41
CA ALA A 263 -2.68 3.32 14.18
C ALA A 263 -3.33 4.55 13.52
N THR A 264 -3.25 4.68 12.18
CA THR A 264 -3.90 5.76 11.45
C THR A 264 -5.42 5.70 11.59
N CYS A 265 -6.02 4.52 11.43
CA CYS A 265 -7.46 4.34 11.57
C CYS A 265 -7.98 4.78 12.94
N GLN A 266 -7.21 4.54 14.00
CA GLN A 266 -7.59 4.94 15.36
C GLN A 266 -7.54 6.46 15.58
N LEU A 267 -6.77 7.22 14.78
CA LEU A 267 -6.72 8.68 14.83
C LEU A 267 -7.91 9.35 14.12
N VAL A 268 -8.51 8.70 13.13
CA VAL A 268 -9.56 9.31 12.30
C VAL A 268 -10.72 9.88 13.13
N PRO A 269 -11.30 9.19 14.13
CA PRO A 269 -12.36 9.76 14.95
C PRO A 269 -11.93 11.05 15.67
N THR A 270 -10.70 11.09 16.16
CA THR A 270 -10.14 12.29 16.82
C THR A 270 -9.98 13.43 15.84
N ILE A 271 -9.48 13.15 14.64
CA ILE A 271 -9.31 14.15 13.56
C ILE A 271 -10.68 14.74 13.20
N VAL A 272 -11.68 13.89 12.96
CA VAL A 272 -13.04 14.33 12.64
C VAL A 272 -13.64 15.20 13.75
N ALA A 273 -13.52 14.77 15.01
CA ALA A 273 -14.04 15.53 16.16
C ALA A 273 -13.37 16.90 16.32
N ARG A 274 -12.06 17.03 16.01
CA ARG A 274 -11.36 18.31 16.08
C ARG A 274 -11.71 19.22 14.91
N ARG A 275 -11.81 18.69 13.70
CA ARG A 275 -12.27 19.44 12.53
C ARG A 275 -13.66 20.02 12.74
N GLY A 276 -14.57 19.28 13.36
CA GLY A 276 -15.89 19.79 13.75
C GLY A 276 -15.86 20.97 14.74
N ARG A 277 -14.68 21.28 15.31
CA ARG A 277 -14.42 22.43 16.18
C ARG A 277 -13.54 23.50 15.52
N GLY A 278 -13.31 23.39 14.21
CA GLY A 278 -12.47 24.32 13.44
C GLY A 278 -10.95 24.13 13.62
N VAL A 279 -10.51 22.97 14.14
CA VAL A 279 -9.08 22.66 14.32
C VAL A 279 -8.66 21.65 13.26
N GLU A 280 -7.93 22.12 12.24
CA GLU A 280 -7.56 21.31 11.08
C GLU A 280 -6.28 20.49 11.32
N PRO A 281 -6.19 19.25 10.81
CA PRO A 281 -4.97 18.46 10.82
C PRO A 281 -3.99 19.05 9.78
N VAL A 282 -2.74 19.25 10.18
CA VAL A 282 -1.71 19.90 9.34
C VAL A 282 -0.73 18.88 8.75
N VAL A 283 -0.23 18.00 9.58
CA VAL A 283 0.74 16.96 9.17
C VAL A 283 0.56 15.72 10.02
N MET A 284 0.74 14.55 9.43
CA MET A 284 0.69 13.25 10.10
C MET A 284 1.94 12.43 9.78
N CYS A 285 2.37 11.64 10.76
CA CYS A 285 3.39 10.62 10.62
C CYS A 285 2.84 9.28 11.13
N LEU A 286 3.02 8.23 10.35
CA LEU A 286 3.01 6.84 10.80
C LEU A 286 4.46 6.40 10.87
N ALA A 287 4.97 6.05 12.05
CA ALA A 287 6.35 5.60 12.21
C ALA A 287 6.42 4.29 12.97
N ASP A 288 7.51 3.56 12.76
CA ASP A 288 7.83 2.40 13.58
C ASP A 288 8.79 2.75 14.75
N GLN A 289 9.13 1.74 15.55
CA GLN A 289 10.04 1.88 16.68
C GLN A 289 11.46 2.27 16.29
N TYR A 290 11.85 2.14 15.03
CA TYR A 290 13.16 2.53 14.49
C TYR A 290 13.15 3.94 13.90
N GLY A 291 11.98 4.58 13.84
CA GLY A 291 11.79 5.93 13.30
C GLY A 291 11.56 5.99 11.79
N VAL A 292 11.39 4.87 11.12
CA VAL A 292 11.03 4.84 9.68
C VAL A 292 9.64 5.42 9.50
N CYS A 293 9.50 6.44 8.64
CA CYS A 293 8.21 7.01 8.30
C CYS A 293 7.54 6.18 7.19
N HIS A 294 6.36 5.66 7.48
CA HIS A 294 5.57 4.83 6.57
C HIS A 294 4.40 5.60 5.97
N ALA A 295 4.00 5.22 4.76
CA ALA A 295 2.66 5.55 4.30
C ALA A 295 1.63 4.80 5.15
N PRO A 296 0.47 5.39 5.46
CA PRO A 296 -0.62 4.67 6.08
C PRO A 296 -0.96 3.39 5.33
N PHE A 297 -1.35 2.35 6.04
CA PHE A 297 -1.86 1.12 5.43
C PHE A 297 -3.19 1.40 4.70
N SER A 298 -3.65 0.45 3.92
CA SER A 298 -4.80 0.61 3.02
C SER A 298 -6.03 1.25 3.66
N ASN A 299 -6.44 0.74 4.84
CA ASN A 299 -7.61 1.27 5.55
C ASN A 299 -7.37 2.71 6.03
N GLY A 300 -6.17 3.01 6.51
CA GLY A 300 -5.80 4.36 6.93
C GLY A 300 -5.87 5.36 5.79
N ARG A 301 -5.36 5.00 4.59
CA ARG A 301 -5.45 5.86 3.39
C ARG A 301 -6.90 6.12 2.99
N ALA A 302 -7.71 5.06 2.94
CA ALA A 302 -9.11 5.17 2.56
C ALA A 302 -9.88 6.07 3.54
N LEU A 303 -9.81 5.79 4.85
CA LEU A 303 -10.53 6.54 5.87
C LEU A 303 -10.13 8.02 5.91
N LEU A 304 -8.84 8.35 5.77
CA LEU A 304 -8.41 9.76 5.71
C LEU A 304 -9.10 10.51 4.57
N VAL A 305 -9.16 9.91 3.38
CA VAL A 305 -9.78 10.54 2.22
C VAL A 305 -11.30 10.59 2.34
N GLU A 306 -11.95 9.51 2.77
CA GLU A 306 -13.40 9.43 2.98
C GLU A 306 -13.90 10.47 4.00
N HIS A 307 -13.09 10.76 5.02
CA HIS A 307 -13.41 11.79 6.02
C HIS A 307 -12.90 13.19 5.65
N GLY A 308 -12.61 13.45 4.37
CA GLY A 308 -12.27 14.77 3.86
C GLY A 308 -10.87 15.26 4.23
N CYS A 309 -9.97 14.37 4.66
CA CYS A 309 -8.57 14.68 4.97
C CYS A 309 -7.63 14.44 3.79
N GLY A 310 -8.13 14.51 2.55
CA GLY A 310 -7.33 14.26 1.34
C GLY A 310 -6.09 15.15 1.21
N GLU A 311 -6.13 16.36 1.70
CA GLU A 311 -5.04 17.34 1.65
C GLU A 311 -4.10 17.27 2.87
N LEU A 312 -4.35 16.38 3.84
CA LEU A 312 -3.45 16.17 4.97
C LEU A 312 -2.09 15.67 4.49
N ARG A 313 -1.03 16.36 4.89
CA ARG A 313 0.35 15.99 4.56
C ARG A 313 0.81 14.81 5.40
N ILE A 314 1.34 13.80 4.74
CA ILE A 314 1.86 12.57 5.34
C ILE A 314 3.38 12.55 5.17
N LEU A 315 4.11 12.31 6.26
CA LEU A 315 5.56 12.14 6.23
C LEU A 315 5.91 10.72 5.78
N LEU A 316 6.84 10.60 4.85
CA LEU A 316 7.27 9.33 4.26
C LEU A 316 8.80 9.29 4.21
N ALA A 317 9.38 8.14 4.53
CA ALA A 317 10.79 7.90 4.26
C ALA A 317 10.96 7.14 2.93
N ASP A 318 11.93 7.57 2.12
CA ASP A 318 12.38 6.78 0.98
C ASP A 318 13.38 5.69 1.38
N ALA A 319 13.83 4.90 0.40
CA ALA A 319 14.79 3.82 0.65
C ALA A 319 16.17 4.33 1.10
N GLU A 320 16.49 5.57 0.78
CA GLU A 320 17.75 6.27 1.13
C GLU A 320 17.66 6.97 2.49
N GLY A 321 16.52 6.97 3.15
CA GLY A 321 16.28 7.60 4.44
C GLY A 321 15.98 9.10 4.37
N ASN A 322 15.74 9.64 3.16
CA ASN A 322 15.24 11.01 3.06
C ASN A 322 13.75 11.04 3.39
N VAL A 323 13.28 12.12 4.00
CA VAL A 323 11.87 12.31 4.31
C VAL A 323 11.24 13.24 3.29
N CYS A 324 10.17 12.79 2.66
CA CYS A 324 9.32 13.60 1.80
C CYS A 324 7.91 13.73 2.39
N GLN A 325 7.07 14.56 1.77
CA GLN A 325 5.68 14.75 2.16
C GLN A 325 4.79 14.56 0.93
N LEU A 326 3.76 13.74 1.09
CA LEU A 326 2.65 13.61 0.13
C LEU A 326 1.34 13.85 0.85
N THR A 327 0.32 14.22 0.12
CA THR A 327 -1.05 14.30 0.65
C THR A 327 -1.66 12.90 0.75
N ALA A 328 -2.62 12.73 1.64
CA ALA A 328 -3.36 11.47 1.75
C ALA A 328 -4.03 11.08 0.42
N LYS A 329 -4.46 12.06 -0.39
CA LYS A 329 -5.05 11.87 -1.72
C LYS A 329 -4.02 11.35 -2.74
N GLU A 330 -2.79 11.86 -2.73
CA GLU A 330 -1.71 11.38 -3.60
C GLU A 330 -1.32 9.93 -3.27
N LEU A 331 -1.53 9.50 -2.02
CA LEU A 331 -1.34 8.11 -1.61
C LEU A 331 -2.50 7.18 -2.01
N MET A 332 -3.59 7.72 -2.57
CA MET A 332 -4.76 6.98 -3.05
C MET A 332 -5.13 7.40 -4.48
N PRO A 333 -4.26 7.23 -5.45
CA PRO A 333 -4.52 7.59 -6.85
C PRO A 333 -5.66 6.73 -7.42
N GLY A 334 -6.39 7.26 -8.39
CA GLY A 334 -7.52 6.55 -9.00
C GLY A 334 -8.54 6.12 -7.93
N MET A 335 -9.15 7.10 -7.27
CA MET A 335 -10.13 6.86 -6.21
C MET A 335 -11.27 5.97 -6.72
N PRO A 336 -11.67 4.91 -5.96
CA PRO A 336 -12.82 4.10 -6.33
C PRO A 336 -14.08 4.94 -6.53
N ALA A 337 -14.90 4.57 -7.52
CA ALA A 337 -16.07 5.36 -7.92
C ALA A 337 -17.02 5.67 -6.75
N GLY A 338 -17.29 4.69 -5.88
CA GLY A 338 -18.15 4.88 -4.71
C GLY A 338 -17.68 5.96 -3.74
N ILE A 339 -16.36 6.13 -3.57
CA ILE A 339 -15.81 7.20 -2.72
C ILE A 339 -15.99 8.56 -3.40
N LYS A 340 -15.81 8.64 -4.71
CA LYS A 340 -16.05 9.89 -5.47
C LYS A 340 -17.49 10.37 -5.34
N ASP A 341 -18.45 9.46 -5.46
CA ASP A 341 -19.87 9.76 -5.34
C ASP A 341 -20.21 10.21 -3.91
N PHE A 342 -19.74 9.49 -2.90
CA PHE A 342 -19.91 9.87 -1.50
C PHE A 342 -19.34 11.27 -1.20
N LEU A 343 -18.15 11.60 -1.67
CA LEU A 343 -17.53 12.91 -1.46
C LEU A 343 -18.26 14.03 -2.21
N ARG A 344 -18.87 13.74 -3.35
CA ARG A 344 -19.69 14.69 -4.10
C ARG A 344 -20.98 14.98 -3.33
N ASP A 345 -21.64 13.94 -2.84
CA ASP A 345 -22.93 14.06 -2.13
C ASP A 345 -22.76 14.68 -0.75
N ALA A 346 -21.64 14.38 -0.06
CA ALA A 346 -21.30 14.99 1.23
C ALA A 346 -21.06 16.51 1.13
N LYS A 347 -20.55 17.01 0.01
CA LYS A 347 -20.41 18.46 -0.24
C LYS A 347 -21.76 19.18 -0.40
N GLY A 348 -22.80 18.45 -0.80
CA GLY A 348 -24.16 18.99 -0.91
C GLY A 348 -24.93 19.05 0.43
N VAL A 349 -24.44 18.39 1.47
CA VAL A 349 -25.10 18.31 2.81
C VAL A 349 -24.51 19.32 3.80
N VAL A 350 -23.40 19.96 3.48
CA VAL A 350 -22.70 20.95 4.32
C VAL A 350 -22.94 22.38 3.82
N GLY A 351 -23.96 22.58 3.00
CA GLY A 351 -24.42 23.89 2.52
C GLY A 351 -25.57 24.46 3.35
#